data_b127cc1cbf9812cf6e5eed460aa4a4b0
#
_entry.id   b127cc1cbf9812cf6e5eed460aa4a4b0
#
_cell.length_a   1.000
_cell.length_b   1.000
_cell.length_c   1.000
_cell.angle_alpha   90.00
_cell.angle_beta   90.00
_cell.angle_gamma   90.00
#
_symmetry.space_group_name_H-M   'P 1'
#
loop_
_entity.id
_entity.type
_entity.pdbx_description
1 polymer ?
#
loop_
_entity_poly.entity_id
_entity_poly.type
_entity_poly.pdbx_seq_one_letter_code
_entity_poly.pdbx_strand_id
1 'polypeptide(L)'
;MQPKVTPAGDRGLLADFGAVVTAAELHARAAALHEHPHVVACIVGQQSLYVVFDDEPAIDFDDVPPIAFTPRTHVIDVDFSGPDLDELLAHAHLTRGDFLKRVPSIRLAARYLGFRAGFAYLEGWPDEWRMPRRATSRNLVPRGSFAIAGAMAGFYPVDSPGGWNLLGRTNATLWDPHADPPNRFAPGDAIEIRPASIDRFDAPAAANVESGGEIVAEVVAPGQLTTIVGARDWKRAGYGVSPGGPFDVLSAALANRAAGNDDDAPLLECVLVAPRLRFRAPRHAAFCDGGGNVQTFTLAAGEELNLGRFHGGLRGYLAIEGGIDEMRARFAEAPTVVRAGMALRAPLIFRTGEARVKKASRLARNDIRIILGPHDAPTLPEEWEVTAQLNRVGIRLRPIETSSFVPSANLPSCGMQFGTLQWHPDGSLVAMGPDHPVTGGYLQPATVVSGDLWKLAQLAPGERIRLIVRGAG
;
A
#
# COMPACT_ATOMS: atom_id res chain seq x y z
N MET A 1 -12.40 10.27 -24.97
CA MET A 1 -11.65 11.46 -24.50
C MET A 1 -10.19 11.05 -24.35
N GLN A 2 -9.27 11.82 -24.91
CA GLN A 2 -7.82 11.56 -24.79
C GLN A 2 -7.34 12.05 -23.41
N PRO A 3 -6.62 11.23 -22.65
CA PRO A 3 -6.05 11.65 -21.37
C PRO A 3 -4.80 12.51 -21.55
N LYS A 4 -4.49 13.36 -20.58
CA LYS A 4 -3.14 13.90 -20.41
C LYS A 4 -2.27 12.80 -19.81
N VAL A 5 -1.32 12.27 -20.55
CA VAL A 5 -0.40 11.23 -20.09
C VAL A 5 0.91 11.87 -19.61
N THR A 6 1.32 11.52 -18.40
CA THR A 6 2.55 12.01 -17.79
C THR A 6 3.36 10.85 -17.17
N PRO A 7 4.72 10.88 -17.28
CA PRO A 7 5.56 9.90 -16.61
C PRO A 7 5.34 9.91 -15.10
N ALA A 8 5.39 8.73 -14.49
CA ALA A 8 5.29 8.53 -13.06
C ALA A 8 6.38 7.54 -12.60
N GLY A 9 7.64 7.92 -12.81
CA GLY A 9 8.83 7.08 -12.66
C GLY A 9 9.22 6.41 -13.97
N ASP A 10 10.19 5.50 -13.91
CA ASP A 10 10.71 4.75 -15.04
C ASP A 10 9.85 3.53 -15.43
N ARG A 11 8.81 3.22 -14.64
CA ARG A 11 7.89 2.09 -14.86
C ARG A 11 6.42 2.45 -14.70
N GLY A 12 6.09 3.72 -14.71
CA GLY A 12 4.71 4.16 -14.49
C GLY A 12 4.28 5.31 -15.38
N LEU A 13 3.00 5.35 -15.69
CA LEU A 13 2.32 6.46 -16.35
C LEU A 13 1.07 6.85 -15.57
N LEU A 14 0.81 8.15 -15.48
CA LEU A 14 -0.50 8.67 -15.08
C LEU A 14 -1.23 9.18 -16.31
N ALA A 15 -2.41 8.62 -16.58
CA ALA A 15 -3.36 9.09 -17.59
C ALA A 15 -4.50 9.83 -16.90
N ASP A 16 -4.52 11.17 -16.99
CA ASP A 16 -5.56 12.02 -16.42
C ASP A 16 -6.62 12.36 -17.49
N PHE A 17 -7.85 11.93 -17.24
CA PHE A 17 -9.00 12.14 -18.15
C PHE A 17 -9.80 13.39 -17.80
N GLY A 18 -9.45 14.09 -16.71
CA GLY A 18 -10.17 15.28 -16.23
C GLY A 18 -11.49 14.96 -15.51
N ALA A 19 -12.11 16.01 -14.96
CA ALA A 19 -13.25 15.90 -14.04
C ALA A 19 -14.55 15.36 -14.67
N VAL A 20 -14.65 15.33 -16.00
CA VAL A 20 -15.88 14.91 -16.71
C VAL A 20 -15.93 13.40 -17.00
N VAL A 21 -14.83 12.68 -16.77
CA VAL A 21 -14.80 11.22 -16.98
C VAL A 21 -15.70 10.50 -15.96
N THR A 22 -16.49 9.55 -16.43
CA THR A 22 -17.33 8.74 -15.55
C THR A 22 -16.53 7.59 -14.90
N ALA A 23 -17.01 7.09 -13.77
CA ALA A 23 -16.42 5.90 -13.14
C ALA A 23 -16.45 4.71 -14.11
N ALA A 24 -17.56 4.52 -14.82
CA ALA A 24 -17.72 3.41 -15.79
C ALA A 24 -16.67 3.47 -16.91
N GLU A 25 -16.37 4.65 -17.45
CA GLU A 25 -15.33 4.82 -18.48
C GLU A 25 -13.94 4.49 -17.95
N LEU A 26 -13.59 4.98 -16.73
CA LEU A 26 -12.30 4.66 -16.12
C LEU A 26 -12.16 3.14 -15.91
N HIS A 27 -13.23 2.48 -15.47
CA HIS A 27 -13.18 1.04 -15.20
C HIS A 27 -13.13 0.20 -16.47
N ALA A 28 -13.87 0.57 -17.50
CA ALA A 28 -13.83 -0.10 -18.80
C ALA A 28 -12.41 -0.03 -19.40
N ARG A 29 -11.71 1.09 -19.24
CA ARG A 29 -10.32 1.26 -19.67
C ARG A 29 -9.33 0.52 -18.77
N ALA A 30 -9.53 0.56 -17.44
CA ALA A 30 -8.70 -0.18 -16.50
C ALA A 30 -8.78 -1.70 -16.75
N ALA A 31 -9.98 -2.23 -17.03
CA ALA A 31 -10.17 -3.63 -17.38
C ALA A 31 -9.37 -4.01 -18.65
N ALA A 32 -9.42 -3.17 -19.69
CA ALA A 32 -8.64 -3.39 -20.90
C ALA A 32 -7.12 -3.36 -20.65
N LEU A 33 -6.65 -2.44 -19.79
CA LEU A 33 -5.25 -2.35 -19.40
C LEU A 33 -4.77 -3.57 -18.63
N HIS A 34 -5.62 -4.19 -17.83
CA HIS A 34 -5.25 -5.43 -17.11
C HIS A 34 -4.99 -6.63 -18.02
N GLU A 35 -5.54 -6.63 -19.23
CA GLU A 35 -5.28 -7.65 -20.25
C GLU A 35 -3.98 -7.39 -21.05
N HIS A 36 -3.38 -6.20 -20.91
CA HIS A 36 -2.16 -5.86 -21.61
C HIS A 36 -0.95 -6.60 -21.03
N PRO A 37 -0.11 -7.29 -21.85
CA PRO A 37 0.92 -8.22 -21.36
C PRO A 37 2.01 -7.58 -20.49
N HIS A 38 2.28 -6.30 -20.67
CA HIS A 38 3.32 -5.56 -19.92
C HIS A 38 2.77 -4.73 -18.77
N VAL A 39 1.46 -4.71 -18.57
CA VAL A 39 0.84 -4.00 -17.43
C VAL A 39 0.76 -4.93 -16.23
N VAL A 40 1.49 -4.58 -15.16
CA VAL A 40 1.48 -5.34 -13.90
C VAL A 40 0.45 -4.83 -12.90
N ALA A 41 0.06 -3.55 -13.01
CA ALA A 41 -1.04 -2.97 -12.23
C ALA A 41 -1.67 -1.77 -12.96
N CYS A 42 -2.99 -1.63 -12.78
CA CYS A 42 -3.73 -0.42 -13.12
C CYS A 42 -4.53 0.02 -11.91
N ILE A 43 -4.22 1.21 -11.38
CA ILE A 43 -4.84 1.77 -10.18
C ILE A 43 -5.77 2.89 -10.62
N VAL A 44 -7.06 2.73 -10.32
CA VAL A 44 -8.06 3.75 -10.64
C VAL A 44 -8.04 4.84 -9.58
N GLY A 45 -7.87 6.08 -10.02
CA GLY A 45 -8.01 7.28 -9.22
C GLY A 45 -9.37 7.95 -9.39
N GLN A 46 -9.50 9.16 -8.85
CA GLN A 46 -10.75 9.91 -8.94
C GLN A 46 -11.11 10.29 -10.39
N GLN A 47 -10.12 10.61 -11.22
CA GLN A 47 -10.30 10.99 -12.63
C GLN A 47 -9.18 10.48 -13.54
N SER A 48 -8.38 9.55 -13.03
CA SER A 48 -7.14 9.10 -13.67
C SER A 48 -6.93 7.60 -13.53
N LEU A 49 -6.12 7.07 -14.42
CA LEU A 49 -5.55 5.73 -14.33
C LEU A 49 -4.05 5.85 -14.10
N TYR A 50 -3.56 5.17 -13.08
CA TYR A 50 -2.13 5.02 -12.83
C TYR A 50 -1.72 3.61 -13.24
N VAL A 51 -0.88 3.51 -14.26
CA VAL A 51 -0.49 2.23 -14.86
C VAL A 51 0.96 1.94 -14.53
N VAL A 52 1.24 0.74 -14.02
CA VAL A 52 2.57 0.25 -13.71
C VAL A 52 2.93 -0.87 -14.68
N PHE A 53 4.16 -0.84 -15.18
CA PHE A 53 4.68 -1.78 -16.17
C PHE A 53 5.82 -2.63 -15.58
N ASP A 54 6.02 -3.80 -16.15
CA ASP A 54 7.15 -4.69 -15.80
C ASP A 54 8.50 -4.14 -16.32
N ASP A 55 8.49 -3.33 -17.37
CA ASP A 55 9.63 -2.65 -17.97
C ASP A 55 9.27 -1.20 -18.33
N GLU A 56 9.98 -0.58 -19.26
CA GLU A 56 9.70 0.79 -19.71
C GLU A 56 8.28 0.91 -20.27
N PRO A 57 7.54 1.99 -19.91
CA PRO A 57 6.18 2.19 -20.38
C PRO A 57 6.13 2.37 -21.90
N ALA A 58 5.43 1.48 -22.59
CA ALA A 58 5.23 1.52 -24.04
C ALA A 58 3.76 1.25 -24.38
N ILE A 59 2.88 2.22 -24.11
CA ILE A 59 1.46 2.09 -24.43
C ILE A 59 0.92 3.39 -25.01
N ASP A 60 0.14 3.26 -26.08
CA ASP A 60 -0.76 4.31 -26.54
C ASP A 60 -2.15 4.05 -25.97
N PHE A 61 -2.65 4.98 -25.16
CA PHE A 61 -3.97 4.86 -24.54
C PHE A 61 -5.12 4.89 -25.56
N ASP A 62 -4.88 5.35 -26.79
CA ASP A 62 -5.86 5.32 -27.87
C ASP A 62 -6.02 3.91 -28.48
N ASP A 63 -4.99 3.08 -28.38
CA ASP A 63 -5.00 1.68 -28.85
C ASP A 63 -5.65 0.73 -27.81
N VAL A 64 -6.06 1.23 -26.64
CA VAL A 64 -6.72 0.43 -25.59
C VAL A 64 -8.22 0.73 -25.57
N PRO A 65 -9.03 -0.01 -26.33
CA PRO A 65 -10.48 0.18 -26.34
C PRO A 65 -11.08 -0.21 -24.99
N PRO A 66 -12.07 0.53 -24.48
CA PRO A 66 -12.71 0.16 -23.22
C PRO A 66 -13.46 -1.18 -23.37
N ILE A 67 -13.31 -2.06 -22.39
CA ILE A 67 -14.06 -3.32 -22.32
C ILE A 67 -15.41 -3.06 -21.65
N ALA A 68 -16.49 -3.66 -22.16
CA ALA A 68 -17.80 -3.53 -21.56
C ALA A 68 -17.80 -4.01 -20.10
N PHE A 69 -18.28 -3.16 -19.21
CA PHE A 69 -18.38 -3.41 -17.78
C PHE A 69 -19.84 -3.40 -17.34
N THR A 70 -20.23 -4.40 -16.55
CA THR A 70 -21.58 -4.48 -15.98
C THR A 70 -21.49 -4.24 -14.47
N PRO A 71 -21.95 -3.06 -13.98
CA PRO A 71 -21.97 -2.77 -12.55
C PRO A 71 -22.85 -3.76 -11.78
N ARG A 72 -22.39 -4.20 -10.61
CA ARG A 72 -23.23 -4.91 -9.64
C ARG A 72 -23.94 -3.90 -8.77
N THR A 73 -25.12 -4.25 -8.27
CA THR A 73 -25.82 -3.44 -7.27
C THR A 73 -25.74 -4.10 -5.91
N HIS A 74 -25.29 -3.36 -4.92
CA HIS A 74 -25.20 -3.80 -3.53
C HIS A 74 -26.18 -3.02 -2.67
N VAL A 75 -27.04 -3.72 -1.95
CA VAL A 75 -27.89 -3.13 -0.91
C VAL A 75 -27.20 -3.31 0.42
N ILE A 76 -26.99 -2.19 1.14
CA ILE A 76 -26.28 -2.15 2.41
C ILE A 76 -27.20 -1.60 3.51
N ASP A 77 -27.45 -2.43 4.53
CA ASP A 77 -28.17 -2.03 5.73
C ASP A 77 -27.29 -1.16 6.61
N VAL A 78 -27.79 0.02 6.99
CA VAL A 78 -27.07 0.99 7.83
C VAL A 78 -27.97 1.45 8.97
N ASP A 79 -27.45 1.29 10.18
CA ASP A 79 -28.01 1.96 11.38
C ASP A 79 -27.46 3.39 11.43
N PHE A 80 -28.35 4.35 11.26
CA PHE A 80 -28.00 5.78 11.27
C PHE A 80 -27.97 6.35 12.71
N SER A 81 -27.11 5.80 13.56
CA SER A 81 -26.84 6.25 14.93
C SER A 81 -25.44 6.86 15.09
N GLY A 82 -24.84 7.29 13.98
CA GLY A 82 -23.47 7.85 13.98
C GLY A 82 -23.39 9.18 14.75
N PRO A 83 -22.23 9.46 15.38
CA PRO A 83 -22.05 10.62 16.27
C PRO A 83 -22.13 11.98 15.56
N ASP A 84 -22.03 12.03 14.25
CA ASP A 84 -22.05 13.29 13.46
C ASP A 84 -23.37 13.44 12.66
N LEU A 85 -24.35 12.53 12.85
CA LEU A 85 -25.61 12.61 12.10
C LEU A 85 -26.40 13.88 12.43
N ASP A 86 -26.50 14.25 13.71
CA ASP A 86 -27.25 15.44 14.12
C ASP A 86 -26.64 16.73 13.56
N GLU A 87 -25.30 16.78 13.43
CA GLU A 87 -24.60 17.88 12.78
C GLU A 87 -24.98 17.99 11.28
N LEU A 88 -25.03 16.85 10.58
CA LEU A 88 -25.52 16.79 9.20
C LEU A 88 -26.96 17.25 9.09
N LEU A 89 -27.86 16.75 9.96
CA LEU A 89 -29.28 17.10 9.93
C LEU A 89 -29.50 18.61 10.12
N ALA A 90 -28.77 19.21 11.05
CA ALA A 90 -28.78 20.65 11.27
C ALA A 90 -28.27 21.43 10.04
N HIS A 91 -27.13 20.98 9.46
CA HIS A 91 -26.53 21.57 8.25
C HIS A 91 -27.47 21.51 7.04
N ALA A 92 -28.12 20.36 6.83
CA ALA A 92 -29.02 20.13 5.70
C ALA A 92 -30.47 20.60 5.94
N HIS A 93 -30.76 21.17 7.10
CA HIS A 93 -32.12 21.58 7.53
C HIS A 93 -33.15 20.45 7.41
N LEU A 94 -32.79 19.23 7.84
CA LEU A 94 -33.62 18.04 7.77
C LEU A 94 -34.04 17.56 9.15
N THR A 95 -35.24 17.01 9.24
CA THR A 95 -35.60 16.14 10.36
C THR A 95 -34.97 14.75 10.15
N ARG A 96 -34.74 14.01 11.23
CA ARG A 96 -34.29 12.62 11.15
C ARG A 96 -35.24 11.74 10.32
N GLY A 97 -36.54 11.99 10.46
CA GLY A 97 -37.56 11.25 9.70
C GLY A 97 -37.47 11.51 8.19
N ASP A 98 -37.24 12.76 7.78
CA ASP A 98 -37.11 13.11 6.36
C ASP A 98 -35.81 12.59 5.78
N PHE A 99 -34.70 12.64 6.55
CA PHE A 99 -33.43 12.04 6.15
C PHE A 99 -33.60 10.53 5.89
N LEU A 100 -34.17 9.78 6.82
CA LEU A 100 -34.35 8.32 6.69
C LEU A 100 -35.28 7.94 5.54
N LYS A 101 -36.25 8.80 5.17
CA LYS A 101 -37.10 8.60 3.98
C LYS A 101 -36.34 8.86 2.67
N ARG A 102 -35.44 9.84 2.65
CA ARG A 102 -34.70 10.26 1.44
C ARG A 102 -33.48 9.38 1.16
N VAL A 103 -32.77 8.89 2.17
CA VAL A 103 -31.54 8.08 2.01
C VAL A 103 -31.72 6.89 1.03
N PRO A 104 -32.81 6.11 1.03
CA PRO A 104 -32.97 4.99 0.09
C PRO A 104 -33.04 5.39 -1.39
N SER A 105 -33.33 6.67 -1.67
CA SER A 105 -33.36 7.18 -3.04
C SER A 105 -31.99 7.61 -3.57
N ILE A 106 -30.97 7.72 -2.70
CA ILE A 106 -29.61 8.07 -3.08
C ILE A 106 -28.99 6.90 -3.84
N ARG A 107 -28.38 7.21 -4.97
CA ARG A 107 -27.66 6.25 -5.79
C ARG A 107 -26.16 6.57 -5.70
N LEU A 108 -25.45 5.76 -4.92
CA LEU A 108 -24.00 5.85 -4.80
C LEU A 108 -23.34 4.92 -5.82
N ALA A 109 -22.17 5.32 -6.30
CA ALA A 109 -21.32 4.48 -7.14
C ALA A 109 -19.90 4.44 -6.59
N ALA A 110 -19.28 3.27 -6.57
CA ALA A 110 -17.88 3.13 -6.19
C ALA A 110 -17.00 3.78 -7.25
N ARG A 111 -16.39 4.93 -6.94
CA ARG A 111 -15.56 5.68 -7.87
C ARG A 111 -14.17 5.07 -8.00
N TYR A 112 -13.51 4.81 -6.88
CA TYR A 112 -12.19 4.19 -6.80
C TYR A 112 -11.97 3.58 -5.41
N LEU A 113 -10.93 2.74 -5.30
CA LEU A 113 -10.49 2.12 -4.05
C LEU A 113 -9.22 2.81 -3.53
N GLY A 114 -9.01 2.82 -2.23
CA GLY A 114 -7.80 3.36 -1.64
C GLY A 114 -7.96 3.70 -0.17
N PHE A 115 -7.05 4.47 0.42
CA PHE A 115 -6.93 4.74 1.85
C PHE A 115 -6.57 3.47 2.64
N ARG A 116 -7.43 2.45 2.64
CA ARG A 116 -7.25 1.14 3.29
C ARG A 116 -7.84 0.04 2.41
N ALA A 117 -7.37 -1.18 2.60
CA ALA A 117 -7.94 -2.36 1.97
C ALA A 117 -9.46 -2.44 2.21
N GLY A 118 -10.23 -2.59 1.14
CA GLY A 118 -11.68 -2.64 1.19
C GLY A 118 -12.40 -1.30 1.30
N PHE A 119 -11.68 -0.15 1.40
CA PHE A 119 -12.31 1.16 1.42
C PHE A 119 -12.60 1.63 -0.01
N ALA A 120 -13.88 1.86 -0.30
CA ALA A 120 -14.34 2.44 -1.56
C ALA A 120 -14.79 3.90 -1.34
N TYR A 121 -14.29 4.79 -2.18
CA TYR A 121 -14.79 6.16 -2.28
C TYR A 121 -16.03 6.15 -3.17
N LEU A 122 -17.17 6.56 -2.60
CA LEU A 122 -18.47 6.53 -3.24
C LEU A 122 -18.86 7.94 -3.67
N GLU A 123 -19.14 8.12 -4.96
CA GLU A 123 -19.74 9.34 -5.52
C GLU A 123 -21.28 9.25 -5.52
N GLY A 124 -21.95 10.39 -5.76
CA GLY A 124 -23.40 10.46 -5.78
C GLY A 124 -24.05 10.92 -4.47
N TRP A 125 -23.24 11.32 -3.48
CA TRP A 125 -23.78 11.97 -2.27
C TRP A 125 -24.38 13.33 -2.61
N PRO A 126 -25.59 13.67 -2.09
CA PRO A 126 -26.28 14.92 -2.45
C PRO A 126 -25.47 16.17 -2.11
N ASP A 127 -25.43 17.14 -3.02
CA ASP A 127 -24.66 18.36 -2.88
C ASP A 127 -25.07 19.18 -1.65
N GLU A 128 -26.38 19.25 -1.40
CA GLU A 128 -26.95 19.95 -0.26
C GLU A 128 -26.68 19.28 1.10
N TRP A 129 -26.12 18.06 1.11
CA TRP A 129 -25.73 17.31 2.31
C TRP A 129 -24.21 17.20 2.48
N ARG A 130 -23.45 17.94 1.68
CA ARG A 130 -21.98 17.91 1.77
C ARG A 130 -21.49 18.57 3.04
N MET A 131 -20.60 17.90 3.75
CA MET A 131 -19.89 18.44 4.90
C MET A 131 -18.38 18.36 4.69
N PRO A 132 -17.60 19.36 5.10
CA PRO A 132 -16.15 19.29 5.02
C PRO A 132 -15.60 18.15 5.91
N ARG A 133 -14.38 17.72 5.64
CA ARG A 133 -13.65 16.85 6.58
C ARG A 133 -13.54 17.57 7.93
N ARG A 134 -13.55 16.78 9.00
CA ARG A 134 -13.30 17.30 10.36
C ARG A 134 -11.89 17.90 10.43
N ALA A 135 -11.76 19.00 11.14
CA ALA A 135 -10.46 19.68 11.36
C ALA A 135 -9.47 18.75 12.10
N THR A 136 -9.98 17.90 12.98
CA THR A 136 -9.19 16.91 13.70
C THR A 136 -9.70 15.51 13.40
N SER A 137 -8.79 14.63 12.95
CA SER A 137 -9.10 13.22 12.72
C SER A 137 -9.29 12.49 14.05
N ARG A 138 -10.19 11.51 14.06
CA ARG A 138 -10.34 10.56 15.17
C ARG A 138 -9.21 9.54 15.14
N ASN A 139 -8.70 9.16 16.30
CA ASN A 139 -7.71 8.09 16.42
C ASN A 139 -8.28 6.72 16.05
N LEU A 140 -9.59 6.54 16.29
CA LEU A 140 -10.30 5.30 16.01
C LEU A 140 -11.68 5.61 15.41
N VAL A 141 -11.92 5.09 14.20
CA VAL A 141 -13.21 4.95 13.55
C VAL A 141 -13.51 3.45 13.50
N PRO A 142 -14.62 2.99 14.08
CA PRO A 142 -14.96 1.57 14.08
C PRO A 142 -15.25 1.04 12.69
N ARG A 143 -14.88 -0.23 12.43
CA ARG A 143 -15.27 -0.92 11.18
C ARG A 143 -16.79 -0.85 10.96
N GLY A 144 -17.18 -0.84 9.69
CA GLY A 144 -18.58 -0.73 9.29
C GLY A 144 -19.13 0.70 9.33
N SER A 145 -18.38 1.70 9.87
CA SER A 145 -18.84 3.08 9.89
C SER A 145 -19.11 3.60 8.49
N PHE A 146 -20.34 4.10 8.26
CA PHE A 146 -20.70 4.88 7.07
C PHE A 146 -20.40 6.35 7.33
N ALA A 147 -19.67 6.97 6.43
CA ALA A 147 -19.15 8.31 6.61
C ALA A 147 -19.15 9.12 5.33
N ILE A 148 -19.08 10.46 5.50
CA ILE A 148 -19.01 11.43 4.40
C ILE A 148 -17.90 12.45 4.61
N ALA A 149 -17.35 12.96 3.50
CA ALA A 149 -16.47 14.12 3.48
C ALA A 149 -16.51 14.80 2.10
N GLY A 150 -16.90 16.08 2.04
CA GLY A 150 -17.13 16.77 0.79
C GLY A 150 -18.21 16.09 -0.04
N ALA A 151 -17.87 15.77 -1.28
CA ALA A 151 -18.76 15.09 -2.22
C ALA A 151 -18.75 13.56 -2.12
N MET A 152 -17.89 12.98 -1.26
CA MET A 152 -17.69 11.55 -1.17
C MET A 152 -18.35 10.96 0.06
N ALA A 153 -18.89 9.75 -0.12
CA ALA A 153 -19.28 8.85 0.96
C ALA A 153 -18.37 7.62 0.98
N GLY A 154 -18.44 6.82 2.03
CA GLY A 154 -17.66 5.58 2.12
C GLY A 154 -17.95 4.80 3.39
N PHE A 155 -17.50 3.55 3.39
CA PHE A 155 -17.60 2.65 4.54
C PHE A 155 -16.20 2.28 5.00
N TYR A 156 -15.94 2.39 6.30
CA TYR A 156 -14.68 1.94 6.90
C TYR A 156 -14.66 0.41 7.02
N PRO A 157 -13.82 -0.30 6.27
CA PRO A 157 -13.82 -1.77 6.25
C PRO A 157 -13.22 -2.39 7.50
N VAL A 158 -12.29 -1.67 8.15
CA VAL A 158 -11.57 -2.08 9.35
C VAL A 158 -11.45 -0.89 10.31
N ASP A 159 -11.16 -1.17 11.57
CA ASP A 159 -10.87 -0.14 12.56
C ASP A 159 -9.64 0.68 12.11
N SER A 160 -9.77 2.00 12.03
CA SER A 160 -8.70 2.86 11.53
C SER A 160 -8.86 4.30 12.00
N PRO A 161 -7.80 5.12 12.05
CA PRO A 161 -7.98 6.56 12.22
C PRO A 161 -8.72 7.15 11.00
N GLY A 162 -9.46 8.27 11.22
CA GLY A 162 -10.18 8.93 10.13
C GLY A 162 -10.78 10.27 10.49
N GLY A 163 -10.90 11.16 9.49
CA GLY A 163 -11.41 12.52 9.65
C GLY A 163 -12.74 12.78 8.94
N TRP A 164 -13.49 11.74 8.57
CA TRP A 164 -14.81 11.88 7.94
C TRP A 164 -15.93 11.97 8.98
N ASN A 165 -17.06 12.52 8.60
CA ASN A 165 -18.23 12.64 9.45
C ASN A 165 -18.98 11.31 9.47
N LEU A 166 -19.11 10.70 10.63
CA LEU A 166 -19.71 9.38 10.82
C LEU A 166 -21.22 9.50 10.97
N LEU A 167 -21.99 8.96 10.03
CA LEU A 167 -23.45 9.06 10.00
C LEU A 167 -24.14 7.80 10.50
N GLY A 168 -23.49 6.65 10.38
CA GLY A 168 -24.10 5.38 10.74
C GLY A 168 -23.10 4.24 10.72
N ARG A 169 -23.61 2.99 10.85
CA ARG A 169 -22.77 1.79 10.85
C ARG A 169 -23.50 0.60 10.23
N THR A 170 -22.75 -0.32 9.63
CA THR A 170 -23.23 -1.59 9.05
C THR A 170 -22.49 -2.79 9.64
N ASN A 171 -23.14 -3.97 9.61
CA ASN A 171 -22.50 -5.27 9.84
C ASN A 171 -22.03 -5.94 8.56
N ALA A 172 -22.25 -5.33 7.39
CA ALA A 172 -21.79 -5.91 6.13
C ALA A 172 -20.28 -6.15 6.14
N THR A 173 -19.86 -7.32 5.72
CA THR A 173 -18.45 -7.61 5.44
C THR A 173 -18.06 -6.84 4.19
N LEU A 174 -17.20 -5.85 4.36
CA LEU A 174 -16.72 -4.96 3.29
C LEU A 174 -15.40 -5.43 2.69
N TRP A 175 -14.64 -6.18 3.49
CA TRP A 175 -13.33 -6.69 3.20
C TRP A 175 -13.13 -8.06 3.83
N ASP A 176 -12.67 -9.01 3.02
CA ASP A 176 -12.23 -10.33 3.48
C ASP A 176 -10.89 -10.66 2.81
N PRO A 177 -9.76 -10.64 3.55
CA PRO A 177 -8.45 -10.89 2.96
C PRO A 177 -8.25 -12.32 2.45
N HIS A 178 -9.16 -13.24 2.75
CA HIS A 178 -9.15 -14.65 2.28
C HIS A 178 -9.99 -14.87 1.03
N ALA A 179 -10.89 -13.95 0.69
CA ALA A 179 -11.73 -14.03 -0.51
C ALA A 179 -10.97 -13.57 -1.77
N ASP A 180 -11.44 -14.03 -2.94
CA ASP A 180 -11.01 -13.53 -4.24
C ASP A 180 -12.23 -13.27 -5.12
N PRO A 181 -12.63 -12.03 -5.39
CA PRO A 181 -12.01 -10.77 -4.93
C PRO A 181 -12.22 -10.51 -3.43
N PRO A 182 -11.25 -9.82 -2.77
CA PRO A 182 -11.32 -9.56 -1.33
C PRO A 182 -12.29 -8.42 -0.97
N ASN A 183 -12.55 -7.51 -1.91
CA ASN A 183 -13.43 -6.36 -1.74
C ASN A 183 -14.89 -6.72 -1.99
N ARG A 184 -15.79 -6.22 -1.13
CA ARG A 184 -17.22 -6.27 -1.43
C ARG A 184 -17.57 -5.43 -2.64
N PHE A 185 -17.02 -4.22 -2.74
CA PHE A 185 -17.27 -3.31 -3.86
C PHE A 185 -16.11 -3.33 -4.84
N ALA A 186 -16.44 -3.48 -6.11
CA ALA A 186 -15.54 -3.14 -7.19
C ALA A 186 -15.83 -1.72 -7.66
N PRO A 187 -14.84 -0.99 -8.14
CA PRO A 187 -15.06 0.29 -8.74
C PRO A 187 -16.09 0.20 -9.89
N GLY A 188 -17.03 1.17 -9.97
CA GLY A 188 -18.17 1.16 -10.86
C GLY A 188 -19.44 0.50 -10.30
N ASP A 189 -19.35 -0.32 -9.24
CA ASP A 189 -20.52 -0.92 -8.60
C ASP A 189 -21.46 0.16 -8.03
N ALA A 190 -22.77 -0.11 -8.12
CA ALA A 190 -23.81 0.74 -7.52
C ALA A 190 -24.09 0.31 -6.08
N ILE A 191 -24.27 1.28 -5.19
CA ILE A 191 -24.56 1.05 -3.77
C ILE A 191 -25.87 1.75 -3.39
N GLU A 192 -26.82 0.98 -2.91
CA GLU A 192 -28.08 1.44 -2.33
C GLU A 192 -28.03 1.28 -0.80
N ILE A 193 -28.37 2.34 -0.10
CA ILE A 193 -28.39 2.34 1.37
C ILE A 193 -29.82 2.10 1.85
N ARG A 194 -29.98 1.13 2.73
CA ARG A 194 -31.25 0.84 3.40
C ARG A 194 -31.12 1.15 4.88
N PRO A 195 -31.88 2.11 5.43
CA PRO A 195 -31.95 2.33 6.87
C PRO A 195 -32.41 1.06 7.60
N ALA A 196 -31.70 0.68 8.64
CA ALA A 196 -32.00 -0.48 9.46
C ALA A 196 -31.70 -0.19 10.93
N SER A 197 -32.29 -0.97 11.85
CA SER A 197 -31.88 -1.02 13.24
C SER A 197 -30.94 -2.21 13.42
N ILE A 198 -29.78 -1.98 14.04
CA ILE A 198 -28.76 -3.00 14.28
C ILE A 198 -28.47 -3.03 15.79
N ASP A 199 -29.03 -4.01 16.48
CA ASP A 199 -28.93 -4.11 17.94
C ASP A 199 -27.49 -4.36 18.44
N ARG A 200 -26.67 -5.04 17.62
CA ARG A 200 -25.29 -5.38 17.95
C ARG A 200 -24.39 -5.35 16.72
N PHE A 201 -23.23 -4.74 16.88
CA PHE A 201 -22.18 -4.79 15.86
C PHE A 201 -21.21 -5.94 16.15
N ASP A 202 -21.03 -6.80 15.14
CA ASP A 202 -20.19 -7.97 15.24
C ASP A 202 -18.71 -7.60 15.34
N ALA A 203 -17.94 -8.33 16.14
CA ALA A 203 -16.49 -8.29 16.07
C ALA A 203 -16.01 -8.90 14.73
N PRO A 204 -14.87 -8.46 14.18
CA PRO A 204 -14.28 -9.14 13.04
C PRO A 204 -14.04 -10.61 13.38
N ALA A 205 -14.39 -11.51 12.46
CA ALA A 205 -13.99 -12.91 12.60
C ALA A 205 -12.45 -12.96 12.70
N ALA A 206 -11.94 -13.68 13.69
CA ALA A 206 -10.51 -13.94 13.77
C ALA A 206 -10.14 -14.82 12.57
N ALA A 207 -9.36 -14.27 11.65
CA ALA A 207 -8.86 -15.04 10.52
C ALA A 207 -7.76 -15.98 11.04
N ASN A 208 -8.07 -17.25 11.22
CA ASN A 208 -7.06 -18.28 11.41
C ASN A 208 -6.45 -18.56 10.03
N VAL A 209 -5.23 -18.09 9.81
CA VAL A 209 -4.42 -18.53 8.67
C VAL A 209 -3.85 -19.90 9.05
N GLU A 210 -4.36 -20.95 8.42
CA GLU A 210 -3.74 -22.26 8.53
C GLU A 210 -2.37 -22.19 7.84
N SER A 211 -1.30 -22.26 8.62
CA SER A 211 0.04 -22.35 8.08
C SER A 211 0.39 -23.83 7.91
N GLY A 212 0.59 -24.24 6.67
CA GLY A 212 1.08 -25.57 6.30
C GLY A 212 2.61 -25.66 6.41
N GLY A 213 3.15 -26.87 6.27
CA GLY A 213 4.59 -27.08 6.18
C GLY A 213 5.28 -27.48 7.49
N GLU A 214 6.57 -27.81 7.35
CA GLU A 214 7.43 -28.25 8.45
C GLU A 214 7.87 -27.06 9.31
N ILE A 215 7.87 -27.21 10.64
CA ILE A 215 8.47 -26.20 11.53
C ILE A 215 9.99 -26.29 11.39
N VAL A 216 10.59 -25.25 10.80
CA VAL A 216 12.05 -25.20 10.56
C VAL A 216 12.79 -24.48 11.67
N ALA A 217 12.18 -23.48 12.29
CA ALA A 217 12.78 -22.74 13.39
C ALA A 217 11.71 -22.17 14.35
N GLU A 218 12.15 -21.84 15.55
CA GLU A 218 11.39 -21.14 16.57
C GLU A 218 12.06 -19.81 16.89
N VAL A 219 11.28 -18.76 17.03
CA VAL A 219 11.77 -17.42 17.35
C VAL A 219 12.05 -17.33 18.86
N VAL A 220 13.31 -17.31 19.24
CA VAL A 220 13.73 -17.13 20.64
C VAL A 220 13.62 -15.65 21.04
N ALA A 221 14.03 -14.76 20.14
CA ALA A 221 13.86 -13.33 20.29
C ALA A 221 13.61 -12.69 18.92
N PRO A 222 12.65 -11.75 18.78
CA PRO A 222 12.26 -11.20 17.47
C PRO A 222 13.22 -10.14 16.91
N GLY A 223 14.28 -9.76 17.65
CA GLY A 223 15.10 -8.61 17.32
C GLY A 223 14.38 -7.29 17.66
N GLN A 224 14.79 -6.19 17.01
CA GLN A 224 14.13 -4.90 17.25
C GLN A 224 12.79 -4.79 16.55
N LEU A 225 12.74 -5.15 15.27
CA LEU A 225 11.55 -5.33 14.46
C LEU A 225 11.88 -6.29 13.33
N THR A 226 11.17 -7.39 13.26
CA THR A 226 11.30 -8.37 12.19
C THR A 226 9.96 -8.69 11.60
N THR A 227 9.88 -8.73 10.27
CA THR A 227 8.67 -9.08 9.53
C THR A 227 8.96 -10.18 8.52
N ILE A 228 7.98 -11.04 8.24
CA ILE A 228 8.03 -11.99 7.13
C ILE A 228 7.55 -11.25 5.89
N VAL A 229 8.38 -11.19 4.85
CA VAL A 229 8.05 -10.53 3.58
C VAL A 229 8.27 -11.52 2.43
N GLY A 230 7.28 -11.65 1.55
CA GLY A 230 7.34 -12.44 0.34
C GLY A 230 7.50 -11.59 -0.91
N ALA A 231 7.18 -12.17 -2.06
CA ALA A 231 7.19 -11.50 -3.35
C ALA A 231 6.29 -10.25 -3.35
N ARG A 232 6.69 -9.24 -4.13
CA ARG A 232 5.81 -8.10 -4.42
C ARG A 232 4.70 -8.54 -5.37
N ASP A 233 3.45 -8.36 -4.95
CA ASP A 233 2.27 -8.69 -5.76
C ASP A 233 1.54 -7.42 -6.20
N TRP A 234 1.86 -6.96 -7.41
CA TRP A 234 1.26 -5.76 -8.00
C TRP A 234 -0.24 -5.91 -8.25
N LYS A 235 -0.77 -7.13 -8.43
CA LYS A 235 -2.21 -7.37 -8.64
C LYS A 235 -3.04 -6.91 -7.46
N ARG A 236 -2.45 -6.89 -6.26
CA ARG A 236 -3.10 -6.40 -5.04
C ARG A 236 -3.48 -4.91 -5.13
N ALA A 237 -2.72 -4.11 -5.89
CA ALA A 237 -2.97 -2.68 -6.04
C ALA A 237 -4.34 -2.39 -6.68
N GLY A 238 -4.81 -3.23 -7.59
CA GLY A 238 -6.16 -3.14 -8.17
C GLY A 238 -7.29 -3.31 -7.16
N TYR A 239 -7.01 -3.93 -6.00
CA TYR A 239 -7.96 -4.08 -4.90
C TYR A 239 -7.77 -3.03 -3.78
N GLY A 240 -6.96 -2.01 -4.01
CA GLY A 240 -6.68 -0.99 -3.00
C GLY A 240 -5.67 -1.43 -1.93
N VAL A 241 -4.95 -2.53 -2.14
CA VAL A 241 -3.98 -3.12 -1.22
C VAL A 241 -2.56 -2.87 -1.71
N SER A 242 -1.67 -2.47 -0.81
CA SER A 242 -0.25 -2.27 -1.13
C SER A 242 0.36 -3.53 -1.75
N PRO A 243 1.22 -3.39 -2.77
CA PRO A 243 1.90 -4.52 -3.39
C PRO A 243 2.81 -5.30 -2.43
N GLY A 244 3.33 -4.65 -1.38
CA GLY A 244 4.21 -5.26 -0.39
C GLY A 244 5.59 -5.62 -0.95
N GLY A 245 6.15 -6.72 -0.48
CA GLY A 245 7.48 -7.20 -0.85
C GLY A 245 8.59 -6.63 0.03
N PRO A 246 9.85 -7.07 -0.18
CA PRO A 246 11.01 -6.52 0.51
C PRO A 246 11.19 -5.04 0.23
N PHE A 247 11.62 -4.27 1.23
CA PHE A 247 11.95 -2.87 1.02
C PHE A 247 13.23 -2.73 0.18
N ASP A 248 14.31 -3.48 0.52
CA ASP A 248 15.52 -3.62 -0.30
C ASP A 248 15.49 -4.96 -1.04
N VAL A 249 14.95 -4.96 -2.26
CA VAL A 249 14.85 -6.15 -3.12
C VAL A 249 16.23 -6.75 -3.43
N LEU A 250 17.29 -5.92 -3.51
CA LEU A 250 18.62 -6.41 -3.86
C LEU A 250 19.23 -7.21 -2.72
N SER A 251 19.14 -6.73 -1.47
CA SER A 251 19.63 -7.48 -0.30
C SER A 251 18.80 -8.75 -0.07
N ALA A 252 17.48 -8.68 -0.27
CA ALA A 252 16.60 -9.84 -0.13
C ALA A 252 16.96 -10.93 -1.14
N ALA A 253 17.11 -10.57 -2.43
CA ALA A 253 17.52 -11.51 -3.47
C ALA A 253 18.91 -12.13 -3.20
N LEU A 254 19.88 -11.33 -2.70
CA LEU A 254 21.20 -11.85 -2.33
C LEU A 254 21.12 -12.86 -1.19
N ALA A 255 20.31 -12.59 -0.15
CA ALA A 255 20.10 -13.53 0.95
C ALA A 255 19.44 -14.83 0.45
N ASN A 256 18.39 -14.72 -0.36
CA ASN A 256 17.68 -15.86 -0.91
C ASN A 256 18.60 -16.73 -1.79
N ARG A 257 19.32 -16.15 -2.74
CA ARG A 257 20.29 -16.90 -3.56
C ARG A 257 21.34 -17.61 -2.73
N ALA A 258 21.86 -16.95 -1.69
CA ALA A 258 22.87 -17.53 -0.83
C ALA A 258 22.32 -18.67 0.07
N ALA A 259 21.01 -18.67 0.35
CA ALA A 259 20.32 -19.77 1.02
C ALA A 259 19.84 -20.88 0.05
N GLY A 260 20.04 -20.71 -1.27
CA GLY A 260 19.58 -21.67 -2.28
C GLY A 260 18.12 -21.51 -2.69
N ASN A 261 17.51 -20.35 -2.43
CA ASN A 261 16.11 -20.06 -2.76
C ASN A 261 15.99 -19.24 -4.07
N ASP A 262 14.79 -19.21 -4.63
CA ASP A 262 14.41 -18.23 -5.66
C ASP A 262 14.48 -16.80 -5.09
N ASP A 263 14.77 -15.81 -5.92
CA ASP A 263 15.01 -14.39 -5.53
C ASP A 263 13.88 -13.77 -4.70
N ASP A 264 12.65 -14.18 -4.94
CA ASP A 264 11.42 -13.67 -4.37
C ASP A 264 10.81 -14.57 -3.29
N ALA A 265 11.54 -15.63 -2.86
CA ALA A 265 11.09 -16.50 -1.79
C ALA A 265 10.87 -15.70 -0.49
N PRO A 266 9.81 -16.01 0.28
CA PRO A 266 9.55 -15.31 1.53
C PRO A 266 10.69 -15.51 2.54
N LEU A 267 11.07 -14.38 3.19
CA LEU A 267 12.20 -14.31 4.11
C LEU A 267 11.92 -13.30 5.25
N LEU A 268 12.85 -13.17 6.18
CA LEU A 268 12.77 -12.21 7.28
C LEU A 268 13.46 -10.90 6.92
N GLU A 269 12.70 -9.79 6.95
CA GLU A 269 13.23 -8.42 6.91
C GLU A 269 13.40 -7.91 8.35
N CYS A 270 14.62 -7.54 8.74
CA CYS A 270 14.99 -7.14 10.09
C CYS A 270 15.44 -5.68 10.12
N VAL A 271 15.12 -4.96 11.21
CA VAL A 271 15.59 -3.58 11.43
C VAL A 271 16.65 -3.59 12.54
N LEU A 272 17.88 -3.15 12.24
CA LEU A 272 19.04 -2.97 13.13
C LEU A 272 19.51 -4.19 13.94
N VAL A 273 18.59 -4.99 14.49
CA VAL A 273 18.87 -6.19 15.29
C VAL A 273 18.10 -7.35 14.69
N ALA A 274 18.84 -8.37 14.23
CA ALA A 274 18.25 -9.58 13.67
C ALA A 274 17.59 -10.45 14.77
N PRO A 275 16.62 -11.31 14.41
CA PRO A 275 16.03 -12.23 15.36
C PRO A 275 17.04 -13.28 15.80
N ARG A 276 16.83 -13.84 17.00
CA ARG A 276 17.50 -15.05 17.46
C ARG A 276 16.55 -16.23 17.21
N LEU A 277 17.02 -17.21 16.45
CA LEU A 277 16.24 -18.37 16.02
C LEU A 277 16.86 -19.64 16.57
N ARG A 278 16.04 -20.60 17.02
CA ARG A 278 16.43 -21.98 17.32
C ARG A 278 15.89 -22.91 16.24
N PHE A 279 16.77 -23.58 15.52
CA PHE A 279 16.39 -24.46 14.42
C PHE A 279 15.83 -25.80 14.95
N ARG A 280 14.75 -26.26 14.32
CA ARG A 280 14.06 -27.51 14.64
C ARG A 280 14.45 -28.65 13.69
N ALA A 281 14.97 -28.30 12.51
CA ALA A 281 15.47 -29.21 11.50
C ALA A 281 16.79 -28.66 10.94
N PRO A 282 17.68 -29.51 10.39
CA PRO A 282 18.86 -29.02 9.68
C PRO A 282 18.49 -28.14 8.52
N ARG A 283 19.10 -26.94 8.38
CA ARG A 283 18.85 -26.00 7.30
C ARG A 283 20.10 -25.19 6.98
N HIS A 284 20.19 -24.77 5.71
CA HIS A 284 21.02 -23.63 5.34
C HIS A 284 20.26 -22.34 5.57
N ALA A 285 20.99 -21.30 5.97
CA ALA A 285 20.45 -19.95 6.11
C ALA A 285 21.48 -18.94 5.61
N ALA A 286 21.01 -17.78 5.15
CA ALA A 286 21.89 -16.71 4.73
C ALA A 286 21.34 -15.37 5.19
N PHE A 287 22.23 -14.50 5.65
CA PHE A 287 21.92 -13.12 6.04
C PHE A 287 22.63 -12.15 5.12
N CYS A 288 21.91 -11.16 4.61
CA CYS A 288 22.46 -10.05 3.84
C CYS A 288 22.11 -8.74 4.53
N ASP A 289 23.12 -7.93 4.88
CA ASP A 289 22.91 -6.58 5.40
C ASP A 289 22.64 -5.55 4.27
N GLY A 290 22.27 -4.32 4.66
CA GLY A 290 22.03 -3.24 3.70
C GLY A 290 23.27 -2.79 2.92
N GLY A 291 24.47 -3.18 3.32
CA GLY A 291 25.73 -2.99 2.57
C GLY A 291 25.96 -4.06 1.48
N GLY A 292 25.11 -5.09 1.42
CA GLY A 292 25.27 -6.21 0.50
C GLY A 292 26.29 -7.24 0.98
N ASN A 293 26.65 -7.23 2.28
CA ASN A 293 27.52 -8.27 2.85
C ASN A 293 26.70 -9.49 3.17
N VAL A 294 27.06 -10.63 2.60
CA VAL A 294 26.37 -11.91 2.76
C VAL A 294 27.15 -12.83 3.69
N GLN A 295 26.44 -13.43 4.65
CA GLN A 295 26.93 -14.47 5.55
C GLN A 295 26.06 -15.70 5.37
N THR A 296 26.65 -16.89 5.32
CA THR A 296 25.95 -18.17 5.18
C THR A 296 26.18 -19.05 6.39
N PHE A 297 25.21 -19.86 6.75
CA PHE A 297 25.18 -20.71 7.93
C PHE A 297 24.64 -22.08 7.56
N THR A 298 25.25 -23.13 8.12
CA THR A 298 24.71 -24.48 8.13
C THR A 298 24.35 -24.81 9.56
N LEU A 299 23.11 -25.07 9.84
CA LEU A 299 22.56 -25.20 11.19
C LEU A 299 21.95 -26.58 11.36
N ALA A 300 22.32 -27.25 12.47
CA ALA A 300 21.72 -28.51 12.87
C ALA A 300 20.43 -28.30 13.69
N ALA A 301 19.63 -29.34 13.85
CA ALA A 301 18.50 -29.32 14.76
C ALA A 301 18.96 -29.03 16.20
N GLY A 302 18.33 -28.09 16.88
CA GLY A 302 18.64 -27.61 18.22
C GLY A 302 19.62 -26.43 18.26
N GLU A 303 20.33 -26.12 17.18
CA GLU A 303 21.25 -24.97 17.15
C GLU A 303 20.52 -23.62 17.11
N GLU A 304 21.17 -22.60 17.67
CA GLU A 304 20.69 -21.22 17.64
C GLU A 304 21.53 -20.38 16.70
N LEU A 305 20.84 -19.63 15.85
CA LEU A 305 21.42 -18.51 15.09
C LEU A 305 21.14 -17.20 15.84
N ASN A 306 22.19 -16.50 16.21
CA ASN A 306 22.14 -15.19 16.86
C ASN A 306 23.09 -14.22 16.17
N LEU A 307 22.57 -13.40 15.28
CA LEU A 307 23.34 -12.39 14.54
C LEU A 307 23.49 -11.09 15.33
N GLY A 308 22.60 -10.84 16.30
CA GLY A 308 22.61 -9.61 17.08
C GLY A 308 22.40 -8.36 16.24
N ARG A 309 23.10 -7.29 16.61
CA ARG A 309 23.07 -6.00 15.88
C ARG A 309 24.00 -6.08 14.66
N PHE A 310 23.48 -5.73 13.49
CA PHE A 310 24.25 -5.56 12.26
C PHE A 310 24.50 -4.10 11.93
N HIS A 311 25.50 -3.79 11.09
CA HIS A 311 26.00 -2.43 10.87
C HIS A 311 25.98 -1.97 9.40
N GLY A 312 25.67 -2.84 8.48
CA GLY A 312 25.70 -2.57 7.03
C GLY A 312 24.52 -1.77 6.48
N GLY A 313 23.68 -1.16 7.33
CA GLY A 313 22.51 -0.36 6.93
C GLY A 313 21.39 -0.45 7.95
N LEU A 314 20.22 0.13 7.63
CA LEU A 314 19.07 0.11 8.54
C LEU A 314 18.38 -1.26 8.54
N ARG A 315 18.28 -1.92 7.37
CA ARG A 315 17.59 -3.21 7.19
C ARG A 315 18.55 -4.30 6.75
N GLY A 316 18.31 -5.51 7.25
CA GLY A 316 18.97 -6.75 6.86
C GLY A 316 17.93 -7.83 6.57
N TYR A 317 18.35 -8.85 5.83
CA TYR A 317 17.47 -9.91 5.32
C TYR A 317 18.04 -11.27 5.68
N LEU A 318 17.22 -12.10 6.35
CA LEU A 318 17.58 -13.46 6.73
C LEU A 318 16.70 -14.45 5.96
N ALA A 319 17.29 -15.18 5.05
CA ALA A 319 16.68 -16.26 4.29
C ALA A 319 16.99 -17.61 4.95
N ILE A 320 16.02 -18.52 4.94
CA ILE A 320 16.16 -19.92 5.34
C ILE A 320 15.89 -20.76 4.11
N GLU A 321 16.68 -21.81 3.91
CA GLU A 321 16.51 -22.76 2.81
C GLU A 321 15.08 -23.30 2.74
N GLY A 322 14.47 -23.21 1.53
CA GLY A 322 13.07 -23.55 1.27
C GLY A 322 12.09 -22.40 1.48
N GLY A 323 12.57 -21.22 1.92
CA GLY A 323 11.70 -20.05 2.21
C GLY A 323 10.99 -20.19 3.56
N ILE A 324 10.09 -19.24 3.83
CA ILE A 324 9.29 -19.17 5.07
C ILE A 324 7.84 -18.94 4.68
N ASP A 325 6.90 -19.69 5.29
CA ASP A 325 5.46 -19.39 5.13
C ASP A 325 5.16 -17.97 5.63
N GLU A 326 4.52 -17.16 4.82
CA GLU A 326 4.18 -15.77 5.18
C GLU A 326 3.20 -15.68 6.35
N MET A 327 2.48 -16.76 6.66
CA MET A 327 1.55 -16.87 7.80
C MET A 327 0.51 -15.74 7.78
N ARG A 328 0.05 -15.36 6.59
CA ARG A 328 -0.96 -14.31 6.39
C ARG A 328 -1.87 -14.63 5.22
N ALA A 329 -3.05 -14.02 5.22
CA ALA A 329 -3.94 -14.05 4.06
C ALA A 329 -3.29 -13.35 2.85
N ARG A 330 -3.61 -13.80 1.64
CA ARG A 330 -3.09 -13.25 0.38
C ARG A 330 -3.21 -11.72 0.29
N PHE A 331 -4.34 -11.18 0.74
CA PHE A 331 -4.61 -9.75 0.66
C PHE A 331 -4.43 -8.99 1.99
N ALA A 332 -3.75 -9.56 2.98
CA ALA A 332 -3.44 -8.84 4.22
C ALA A 332 -2.66 -7.56 3.95
N GLU A 333 -3.05 -6.43 4.55
CA GLU A 333 -2.44 -5.11 4.29
C GLU A 333 -0.97 -5.03 4.71
N ALA A 334 -0.61 -5.67 5.80
CA ALA A 334 0.74 -5.59 6.38
C ALA A 334 1.41 -6.97 6.43
N PRO A 335 2.75 -7.03 6.37
CA PRO A 335 3.49 -8.26 6.57
C PRO A 335 3.33 -8.78 8.00
N THR A 336 3.53 -10.08 8.19
CA THR A 336 3.48 -10.73 9.50
C THR A 336 4.63 -10.25 10.38
N VAL A 337 4.31 -9.68 11.54
CA VAL A 337 5.32 -9.27 12.53
C VAL A 337 5.73 -10.48 13.36
N VAL A 338 7.03 -10.75 13.41
CA VAL A 338 7.62 -11.87 14.14
C VAL A 338 7.62 -11.60 15.65
N ARG A 339 7.26 -12.61 16.45
CA ARG A 339 7.18 -12.53 17.91
C ARG A 339 7.94 -13.70 18.55
N ALA A 340 8.39 -13.53 19.78
CA ALA A 340 9.00 -14.62 20.55
C ALA A 340 8.02 -15.79 20.73
N GLY A 341 8.53 -17.01 20.63
CA GLY A 341 7.75 -18.25 20.67
C GLY A 341 7.06 -18.62 19.36
N MET A 342 7.14 -17.79 18.32
CA MET A 342 6.55 -18.07 17.01
C MET A 342 7.31 -19.19 16.30
N ALA A 343 6.57 -20.16 15.75
CA ALA A 343 7.14 -21.21 14.90
C ALA A 343 7.21 -20.72 13.45
N LEU A 344 8.39 -20.73 12.85
CA LEU A 344 8.58 -20.47 11.43
C LEU A 344 8.47 -21.80 10.67
N ARG A 345 7.68 -21.81 9.60
CA ARG A 345 7.42 -23.00 8.79
C ARG A 345 7.97 -22.80 7.38
N ALA A 346 8.56 -23.86 6.81
CA ALA A 346 8.89 -23.88 5.39
C ALA A 346 7.71 -24.48 4.60
N PRO A 347 7.44 -23.99 3.36
CA PRO A 347 6.48 -24.61 2.46
C PRO A 347 6.85 -26.09 2.19
N LEU A 348 5.85 -26.91 1.88
CA LEU A 348 6.05 -28.33 1.53
C LEU A 348 6.73 -28.54 0.17
N ILE A 349 6.77 -27.52 -0.68
CA ILE A 349 7.36 -27.58 -2.02
C ILE A 349 8.61 -26.69 -2.05
N PHE A 350 9.78 -27.33 -2.23
CA PHE A 350 11.06 -26.64 -2.37
C PHE A 350 11.37 -26.37 -3.85
N ARG A 351 11.81 -25.17 -4.15
CA ARG A 351 12.55 -24.87 -5.37
C ARG A 351 13.97 -24.48 -4.95
N THR A 352 14.96 -25.22 -5.38
CA THR A 352 16.37 -24.92 -5.13
C THR A 352 16.97 -24.34 -6.41
N GLY A 353 17.40 -23.09 -6.35
CA GLY A 353 18.16 -22.44 -7.41
C GLY A 353 19.68 -22.66 -7.22
N GLU A 354 20.45 -22.72 -8.30
CA GLU A 354 21.92 -22.71 -8.19
C GLU A 354 22.39 -21.31 -7.75
N ALA A 355 23.05 -21.26 -6.59
CA ALA A 355 23.53 -20.03 -5.98
C ALA A 355 24.72 -19.43 -6.76
N ARG A 356 24.50 -18.42 -7.58
CA ARG A 356 25.55 -17.53 -8.09
C ARG A 356 25.40 -16.13 -7.51
N VAL A 357 26.04 -15.90 -6.37
CA VAL A 357 26.04 -14.58 -5.72
C VAL A 357 27.08 -13.67 -6.37
N LYS A 358 26.67 -12.70 -7.19
CA LYS A 358 27.50 -11.57 -7.58
C LYS A 358 27.30 -10.44 -6.58
N LYS A 359 28.42 -9.97 -5.96
CA LYS A 359 28.38 -8.79 -5.08
C LYS A 359 27.90 -7.59 -5.89
N ALA A 360 26.77 -6.99 -5.50
CA ALA A 360 26.31 -5.75 -6.09
C ALA A 360 27.19 -4.60 -5.59
N SER A 361 27.79 -3.82 -6.50
CA SER A 361 28.50 -2.60 -6.14
C SER A 361 27.48 -1.55 -5.69
N ARG A 362 27.52 -1.17 -4.40
CA ARG A 362 26.61 -0.18 -3.81
C ARG A 362 27.33 1.14 -3.63
N LEU A 363 27.25 2.00 -4.66
CA LEU A 363 27.83 3.35 -4.64
C LEU A 363 26.78 4.37 -4.16
N ALA A 364 27.24 5.35 -3.34
CA ALA A 364 26.52 6.58 -2.99
C ALA A 364 25.01 6.41 -2.67
N ARG A 365 24.69 5.78 -1.53
CA ARG A 365 23.27 5.54 -1.16
C ARG A 365 22.48 6.84 -0.91
N ASN A 366 23.16 7.95 -0.67
CA ASN A 366 22.55 9.23 -0.33
C ASN A 366 22.17 10.05 -1.57
N ASP A 367 22.67 9.68 -2.76
CA ASP A 367 22.27 10.25 -4.04
C ASP A 367 21.14 9.41 -4.63
N ILE A 368 19.92 9.95 -4.65
CA ILE A 368 18.70 9.26 -5.07
C ILE A 368 18.24 9.87 -6.39
N ARG A 369 18.22 9.08 -7.46
CA ARG A 369 17.74 9.53 -8.76
C ARG A 369 16.22 9.50 -8.79
N ILE A 370 15.65 10.56 -9.38
CA ILE A 370 14.20 10.74 -9.52
C ILE A 370 13.83 11.09 -10.94
N ILE A 371 12.61 10.78 -11.35
CA ILE A 371 11.95 11.23 -12.56
C ILE A 371 10.83 12.18 -12.14
N LEU A 372 10.78 13.38 -12.75
CA LEU A 372 9.74 14.37 -12.47
C LEU A 372 8.38 13.89 -12.99
N GLY A 373 7.33 14.31 -12.33
CA GLY A 373 5.95 13.92 -12.61
C GLY A 373 5.37 12.97 -11.54
N PRO A 374 4.08 12.65 -11.60
CA PRO A 374 3.13 13.00 -12.67
C PRO A 374 2.55 14.42 -12.58
N HIS A 375 2.70 15.12 -11.45
CA HIS A 375 2.16 16.48 -11.31
C HIS A 375 3.22 17.54 -11.60
N ASP A 376 2.82 18.59 -12.32
CA ASP A 376 3.66 19.76 -12.48
C ASP A 376 3.90 20.41 -11.11
N ALA A 377 5.16 20.67 -10.78
CA ALA A 377 5.58 21.27 -9.52
C ALA A 377 6.77 22.20 -9.74
N PRO A 378 6.97 23.20 -8.87
CA PRO A 378 8.22 23.95 -8.84
C PRO A 378 9.42 23.02 -8.61
N THR A 379 10.62 23.55 -8.89
CA THR A 379 11.85 22.84 -8.64
C THR A 379 11.92 22.37 -7.17
N LEU A 380 12.11 21.07 -7.00
CA LEU A 380 12.32 20.47 -5.67
C LEU A 380 13.67 20.94 -5.10
N PRO A 381 13.77 21.22 -3.79
CA PRO A 381 15.06 21.31 -3.12
C PRO A 381 15.94 20.07 -3.41
N GLU A 382 17.22 20.26 -3.62
CA GLU A 382 18.12 19.12 -3.86
C GLU A 382 18.38 18.31 -2.61
N GLU A 383 18.54 18.97 -1.45
CA GLU A 383 18.97 18.34 -0.19
C GLU A 383 17.84 18.20 0.81
N TRP A 384 17.72 17.00 1.38
CA TRP A 384 16.69 16.63 2.33
C TRP A 384 17.29 15.87 3.51
N GLU A 385 16.72 16.06 4.70
CA GLU A 385 17.03 15.30 5.90
C GLU A 385 15.95 14.22 6.15
N VAL A 386 16.41 13.01 6.44
CA VAL A 386 15.53 11.90 6.84
C VAL A 386 15.06 12.14 8.27
N THR A 387 13.74 12.22 8.48
CA THR A 387 13.18 12.41 9.83
C THR A 387 13.05 11.08 10.59
N ALA A 388 12.70 11.16 11.89
CA ALA A 388 12.39 9.97 12.69
C ALA A 388 11.07 9.29 12.28
N GLN A 389 10.26 9.91 11.41
CA GLN A 389 9.01 9.37 10.91
C GLN A 389 9.28 8.51 9.67
N LEU A 390 9.69 7.29 9.91
CA LEU A 390 9.96 6.32 8.84
C LEU A 390 9.45 4.93 9.22
N ASN A 391 8.82 4.28 8.27
CA ASN A 391 8.35 2.90 8.35
C ASN A 391 8.20 2.30 6.96
N ARG A 392 7.56 1.13 6.84
CA ARG A 392 7.32 0.48 5.54
C ARG A 392 6.28 1.19 4.66
N VAL A 393 5.44 2.06 5.24
CA VAL A 393 4.48 2.88 4.47
C VAL A 393 5.18 4.03 3.75
N GLY A 394 6.14 4.68 4.43
CA GLY A 394 6.88 5.80 3.83
C GLY A 394 7.93 6.38 4.76
N ILE A 395 8.77 7.19 4.16
CA ILE A 395 9.88 7.90 4.81
C ILE A 395 9.62 9.39 4.66
N ARG A 396 9.44 10.08 5.79
CA ARG A 396 9.26 11.53 5.78
C ARG A 396 10.61 12.23 5.71
N LEU A 397 10.71 13.13 4.74
CA LEU A 397 11.89 13.94 4.46
C LEU A 397 11.56 15.41 4.76
N ARG A 398 12.50 16.12 5.38
CA ARG A 398 12.43 17.56 5.63
C ARG A 398 13.42 18.28 4.71
N PRO A 399 13.03 19.35 4.02
CA PRO A 399 13.98 20.09 3.18
C PRO A 399 15.05 20.75 4.06
N ILE A 400 16.31 20.78 3.59
CA ILE A 400 17.39 21.50 4.26
C ILE A 400 17.21 22.99 4.06
N GLU A 401 16.85 23.39 2.82
CA GLU A 401 16.51 24.77 2.49
C GLU A 401 15.00 24.94 2.45
N THR A 402 14.49 25.98 3.08
CA THR A 402 13.05 26.24 3.14
C THR A 402 12.55 26.68 1.77
N SER A 403 11.60 25.95 1.22
CA SER A 403 10.85 26.37 0.02
C SER A 403 9.74 27.34 0.43
N SER A 404 9.54 28.41 -0.34
CA SER A 404 8.38 29.29 -0.19
C SER A 404 7.10 28.73 -0.81
N PHE A 405 7.20 27.62 -1.56
CA PHE A 405 6.08 26.95 -2.17
C PHE A 405 5.31 26.12 -1.14
N VAL A 406 4.01 26.30 -1.09
CA VAL A 406 3.08 25.50 -0.27
C VAL A 406 2.25 24.62 -1.19
N PRO A 407 2.45 23.28 -1.18
CA PRO A 407 1.69 22.37 -2.02
C PRO A 407 0.21 22.36 -1.66
N SER A 408 -0.66 22.17 -2.67
CA SER A 408 -2.09 21.95 -2.43
C SER A 408 -2.34 20.63 -1.69
N ALA A 409 -3.24 20.64 -0.71
CA ALA A 409 -3.65 19.47 0.06
C ALA A 409 -4.80 18.67 -0.55
N ASN A 410 -5.48 19.19 -1.58
CA ASN A 410 -6.76 18.67 -2.08
C ASN A 410 -6.72 18.49 -3.60
N LEU A 411 -5.76 17.77 -4.11
CA LEU A 411 -5.76 17.34 -5.51
C LEU A 411 -6.72 16.14 -5.67
N PRO A 412 -7.29 15.94 -6.87
CA PRO A 412 -7.99 14.70 -7.17
C PRO A 412 -7.11 13.49 -6.84
N SER A 413 -7.64 12.55 -6.07
CA SER A 413 -6.88 11.35 -5.70
C SER A 413 -6.48 10.57 -6.95
N CYS A 414 -5.19 10.30 -7.10
CA CYS A 414 -4.64 9.47 -8.16
C CYS A 414 -3.84 8.30 -7.59
N GLY A 415 -3.53 7.33 -8.44
CA GLY A 415 -2.69 6.20 -8.08
C GLY A 415 -1.27 6.62 -7.72
N MET A 416 -0.56 5.73 -7.04
CA MET A 416 0.85 5.88 -6.73
C MET A 416 1.52 4.52 -6.60
N GLN A 417 2.85 4.51 -6.67
CA GLN A 417 3.67 3.31 -6.51
C GLN A 417 4.75 3.49 -5.45
N PHE A 418 5.42 2.40 -5.11
CA PHE A 418 6.64 2.45 -4.30
C PHE A 418 7.67 3.39 -4.94
N GLY A 419 8.20 4.32 -4.14
CA GLY A 419 9.12 5.37 -4.58
C GLY A 419 8.46 6.67 -5.02
N THR A 420 7.12 6.76 -5.12
CA THR A 420 6.43 8.03 -5.34
C THR A 420 6.76 9.00 -4.21
N LEU A 421 7.13 10.23 -4.55
CA LEU A 421 7.33 11.32 -3.61
C LEU A 421 6.04 12.14 -3.50
N GLN A 422 5.47 12.26 -2.31
CA GLN A 422 4.33 13.14 -2.05
C GLN A 422 4.79 14.39 -1.30
N TRP A 423 4.51 15.57 -1.84
CA TRP A 423 4.81 16.84 -1.21
C TRP A 423 3.63 17.34 -0.39
N HIS A 424 3.82 17.43 0.92
CA HIS A 424 2.79 17.81 1.87
C HIS A 424 2.74 19.32 2.11
N PRO A 425 1.59 19.89 2.53
CA PRO A 425 1.44 21.32 2.81
C PRO A 425 2.38 21.88 3.88
N ASP A 426 2.91 21.03 4.76
CA ASP A 426 3.91 21.39 5.76
C ASP A 426 5.34 21.50 5.20
N GLY A 427 5.49 21.37 3.87
CA GLY A 427 6.77 21.45 3.17
C GLY A 427 7.56 20.14 3.18
N SER A 428 7.11 19.09 3.88
CA SER A 428 7.79 17.80 3.89
C SER A 428 7.48 16.97 2.64
N LEU A 429 8.42 16.14 2.22
CA LEU A 429 8.18 15.05 1.28
C LEU A 429 7.97 13.73 2.03
N VAL A 430 7.08 12.88 1.52
CA VAL A 430 6.99 11.48 1.92
C VAL A 430 7.37 10.60 0.73
N ALA A 431 8.51 9.90 0.84
CA ALA A 431 8.90 8.88 -0.11
C ALA A 431 8.15 7.59 0.24
N MET A 432 7.27 7.14 -0.66
CA MET A 432 6.44 5.96 -0.44
C MET A 432 7.26 4.69 -0.35
N GLY A 433 6.97 3.86 0.65
CA GLY A 433 7.57 2.54 0.88
C GLY A 433 6.76 1.40 0.24
N PRO A 434 7.13 0.13 0.46
CA PRO A 434 6.45 -1.02 -0.15
C PRO A 434 5.01 -1.23 0.35
N ASP A 435 4.66 -0.73 1.55
CA ASP A 435 3.32 -0.84 2.13
C ASP A 435 2.52 0.48 2.04
N HIS A 436 2.84 1.30 1.01
CA HIS A 436 2.18 2.60 0.76
C HIS A 436 0.69 2.45 0.44
N PRO A 437 -0.16 3.46 0.73
CA PRO A 437 -1.51 3.52 0.18
C PRO A 437 -1.44 3.57 -1.35
N VAL A 438 -2.34 2.86 -2.05
CA VAL A 438 -2.29 2.81 -3.52
C VAL A 438 -2.84 4.07 -4.19
N THR A 439 -3.60 4.91 -3.47
CA THR A 439 -4.11 6.19 -3.96
C THR A 439 -3.88 7.31 -2.96
N GLY A 440 -3.75 8.54 -3.44
CA GLY A 440 -3.60 9.72 -2.60
C GLY A 440 -3.90 11.02 -3.34
N GLY A 441 -4.23 12.07 -2.59
CA GLY A 441 -4.61 13.40 -3.10
C GLY A 441 -3.59 14.50 -2.78
N TYR A 442 -2.34 14.17 -2.52
CA TYR A 442 -1.24 15.14 -2.38
C TYR A 442 -0.45 15.28 -3.67
N LEU A 443 0.24 16.40 -3.81
CA LEU A 443 1.11 16.67 -4.96
C LEU A 443 2.20 15.58 -5.08
N GLN A 444 2.33 14.99 -6.26
CA GLN A 444 3.33 13.98 -6.59
C GLN A 444 4.33 14.58 -7.60
N PRO A 445 5.36 15.31 -7.15
CA PRO A 445 6.27 16.03 -8.03
C PRO A 445 7.28 15.12 -8.74
N ALA A 446 7.56 13.94 -8.16
CA ALA A 446 8.53 13.01 -8.70
C ALA A 446 8.33 11.57 -8.19
N THR A 447 9.01 10.63 -8.84
CA THR A 447 9.12 9.23 -8.39
C THR A 447 10.58 8.79 -8.45
N VAL A 448 11.03 8.07 -7.44
CA VAL A 448 12.38 7.47 -7.38
C VAL A 448 12.51 6.40 -8.47
N VAL A 449 13.60 6.40 -9.21
CA VAL A 449 13.86 5.39 -10.24
C VAL A 449 13.96 3.99 -9.63
N SER A 450 13.48 2.97 -10.32
CA SER A 450 13.38 1.60 -9.82
C SER A 450 14.73 1.06 -9.32
N GLY A 451 15.82 1.39 -9.98
CA GLY A 451 17.18 1.00 -9.59
C GLY A 451 17.71 1.63 -8.31
N ASP A 452 17.02 2.65 -7.74
CA ASP A 452 17.42 3.34 -6.51
C ASP A 452 16.46 3.07 -5.33
N LEU A 453 15.36 2.35 -5.54
CA LEU A 453 14.37 2.06 -4.48
C LEU A 453 14.99 1.37 -3.25
N TRP A 454 15.99 0.52 -3.44
CA TRP A 454 16.71 -0.14 -2.35
C TRP A 454 17.39 0.86 -1.39
N LYS A 455 17.79 2.05 -1.90
CA LYS A 455 18.44 3.10 -1.09
C LYS A 455 17.50 3.61 -0.03
N LEU A 456 16.21 3.80 -0.35
CA LEU A 456 15.18 4.21 0.60
C LEU A 456 15.12 3.27 1.81
N ALA A 457 15.25 1.96 1.58
CA ALA A 457 15.23 0.97 2.64
C ALA A 457 16.34 1.13 3.68
N GLN A 458 17.45 1.74 3.28
CA GLN A 458 18.68 1.81 4.08
C GLN A 458 18.92 3.21 4.72
N LEU A 459 17.98 4.15 4.51
CA LEU A 459 18.05 5.47 5.10
C LEU A 459 17.78 5.42 6.60
N ALA A 460 18.57 6.16 7.37
CA ALA A 460 18.42 6.30 8.82
C ALA A 460 18.06 7.73 9.22
N PRO A 461 17.36 7.95 10.35
CA PRO A 461 17.06 9.29 10.86
C PRO A 461 18.30 10.16 10.99
N GLY A 462 18.20 11.42 10.57
CA GLY A 462 19.27 12.41 10.57
C GLY A 462 20.23 12.32 9.39
N GLU A 463 20.11 11.32 8.52
CA GLU A 463 20.91 11.29 7.28
C GLU A 463 20.43 12.36 6.31
N ARG A 464 21.40 12.94 5.58
CA ARG A 464 21.12 13.85 4.46
C ARG A 464 21.17 13.07 3.16
N ILE A 465 20.20 13.35 2.29
CA ILE A 465 20.11 12.78 0.96
C ILE A 465 20.00 13.88 -0.09
N ARG A 466 20.40 13.58 -1.29
CA ARG A 466 20.28 14.46 -2.44
C ARG A 466 19.38 13.81 -3.50
N LEU A 467 18.38 14.57 -3.96
CA LEU A 467 17.51 14.16 -5.05
C LEU A 467 18.10 14.65 -6.37
N ILE A 468 18.38 13.71 -7.27
CA ILE A 468 19.02 13.98 -8.56
C ILE A 468 18.01 13.69 -9.67
N VAL A 469 17.59 14.73 -10.39
CA VAL A 469 16.69 14.58 -11.53
C VAL A 469 17.43 13.84 -12.64
N ARG A 470 16.90 12.67 -13.03
CA ARG A 470 17.34 11.95 -14.22
C ARG A 470 16.83 12.73 -15.44
N GLY A 471 17.74 13.23 -16.29
CA GLY A 471 17.37 13.83 -17.56
C GLY A 471 16.56 12.82 -18.40
N ALA A 472 15.54 13.32 -19.12
CA ALA A 472 14.91 12.54 -20.15
C ALA A 472 16.01 12.16 -21.16
N GLY A 473 16.37 10.88 -21.22
CA GLY A 473 17.34 10.34 -22.19
C GLY A 473 16.69 10.17 -23.54
#